data_a4b9d29d53444761bf1e31d0312b767f
#
_entry.id   a4b9d29d53444761bf1e31d0312b767f
#
_cell.length_a   1.000
_cell.length_b   1.000
_cell.length_c   1.000
_cell.angle_alpha   90.00
_cell.angle_beta   90.00
_cell.angle_gamma   90.00
#
_symmetry.space_group_name_H-M   'P 1'
#
loop_
_entity.id
_entity.type
_entity.pdbx_description
1 polymer ?
#
loop_
_entity_poly.entity_id
_entity_poly.type
_entity_poly.pdbx_seq_one_letter_code
_entity_poly.pdbx_strand_id
1 'polypeptide(L)'
;MFGVNAVRYIIPFILITSCFALWGFANDITNPMVKAFSKIFRMSVTDGTLVQVAFYGGYFAMAFPAAIFIRRFSYKAGVLTGLGLYALGAFLFYPAMLTGSYYPFLIAYFILTCGLSFLETSCNPYILSMGPEETATRRLNFAQSFNPVGSLLGMWVAMTFIQSKLNPLETEARAALSDAEFEAVRDADLMVLIMPYLVIGAVVLVMFAVIALTRMPGNGDGSHDIRFFSTLRRIFSISRYREGVVAQFFYIGAQIMCWTFIIQYGTRVFMLEGMDEKAAEVLSQRYNIIAMIIFCCSRFVCTYLLRFVNAGRLLATLAVVASILTIGVIIFQDRTGVYCLVGVSACMSLMFPTIYGIALNGLGEDAKFGAAGLIMAILGGSVLPPIQASIIDCGTVGDFPAVNVSFILPLISFIVITVYGVRRARD
;
A
#
# COMPACT_ATOMS: atom_id res chain seq x y z
N MET A 1 24.66 9.43 1.11
CA MET A 1 23.78 8.34 0.62
C MET A 1 24.50 7.35 -0.30
N PHE A 2 25.33 7.78 -1.23
CA PHE A 2 25.89 6.92 -2.29
C PHE A 2 27.41 6.69 -2.22
N GLY A 3 28.13 7.30 -1.28
CA GLY A 3 29.58 7.19 -1.16
C GLY A 3 30.35 7.72 -2.37
N VAL A 4 31.53 7.13 -2.65
CA VAL A 4 32.45 7.58 -3.70
C VAL A 4 31.88 7.43 -5.13
N ASN A 5 30.91 6.54 -5.34
CA ASN A 5 30.29 6.26 -6.64
C ASN A 5 28.94 6.99 -6.86
N ALA A 6 28.71 8.13 -6.19
CA ALA A 6 27.44 8.85 -6.21
C ALA A 6 26.87 9.08 -7.61
N VAL A 7 27.70 9.53 -8.55
CA VAL A 7 27.28 9.88 -9.92
C VAL A 7 26.66 8.67 -10.66
N ARG A 8 27.20 7.46 -10.45
CA ARG A 8 26.73 6.22 -11.11
C ARG A 8 25.31 5.83 -10.67
N TYR A 9 24.92 6.17 -9.44
CA TYR A 9 23.65 5.74 -8.86
C TYR A 9 22.53 6.78 -8.91
N ILE A 10 22.83 8.06 -9.19
CA ILE A 10 21.83 9.15 -9.12
C ILE A 10 20.68 8.93 -10.10
N ILE A 11 20.95 8.73 -11.39
CA ILE A 11 19.92 8.54 -12.41
C ILE A 11 19.13 7.26 -12.17
N PRO A 12 19.75 6.08 -11.97
CA PRO A 12 19.04 4.87 -11.58
C PRO A 12 18.17 5.04 -10.33
N PHE A 13 18.69 5.71 -9.32
CA PHE A 13 17.95 5.97 -8.07
C PHE A 13 16.71 6.83 -8.30
N ILE A 14 16.82 7.92 -9.09
CA ILE A 14 15.67 8.77 -9.43
C ILE A 14 14.61 7.96 -10.18
N LEU A 15 15.01 7.19 -11.19
CA LEU A 15 14.08 6.40 -12.00
C LEU A 15 13.36 5.34 -11.16
N ILE A 16 14.08 4.61 -10.32
CA ILE A 16 13.47 3.61 -9.44
C ILE A 16 12.59 4.29 -8.38
N THR A 17 13.01 5.45 -7.84
CA THR A 17 12.22 6.23 -6.90
C THR A 17 10.90 6.70 -7.53
N SER A 18 10.90 7.09 -8.80
CA SER A 18 9.66 7.45 -9.51
C SER A 18 8.68 6.29 -9.63
N CYS A 19 9.17 5.04 -9.72
CA CYS A 19 8.29 3.87 -9.72
C CYS A 19 7.48 3.76 -8.42
N PHE A 20 8.02 4.20 -7.26
CA PHE A 20 7.27 4.18 -5.99
C PHE A 20 6.05 5.12 -6.03
N ALA A 21 6.16 6.27 -6.69
CA ALA A 21 5.00 7.15 -6.89
C ALA A 21 3.96 6.52 -7.82
N LEU A 22 4.39 5.83 -8.90
CA LEU A 22 3.49 5.18 -9.84
C LEU A 22 2.65 4.06 -9.19
N TRP A 23 3.25 3.24 -8.34
CA TRP A 23 2.45 2.20 -7.68
C TRP A 23 1.61 2.75 -6.51
N GLY A 24 2.08 3.77 -5.79
CA GLY A 24 1.26 4.49 -4.82
C GLY A 24 -0.01 5.04 -5.46
N PHE A 25 0.11 5.65 -6.64
CA PHE A 25 -1.02 6.11 -7.44
C PHE A 25 -2.00 4.98 -7.76
N ALA A 26 -1.51 3.82 -8.23
CA ALA A 26 -2.35 2.68 -8.57
C ALA A 26 -3.11 2.11 -7.36
N ASN A 27 -2.47 2.08 -6.19
CA ASN A 27 -3.10 1.59 -4.97
C ASN A 27 -4.33 2.42 -4.59
N ASP A 28 -4.20 3.74 -4.58
CA ASP A 28 -5.23 4.61 -4.00
C ASP A 28 -6.26 5.10 -5.02
N ILE A 29 -5.97 5.08 -6.31
CA ILE A 29 -7.02 5.27 -7.34
C ILE A 29 -7.99 4.08 -7.36
N THR A 30 -7.54 2.88 -6.95
CA THR A 30 -8.36 1.65 -6.95
C THR A 30 -9.36 1.61 -5.79
N ASN A 31 -9.07 2.21 -4.64
CA ASN A 31 -9.93 2.13 -3.46
C ASN A 31 -11.38 2.60 -3.70
N PRO A 32 -11.66 3.74 -4.36
CA PRO A 32 -13.03 4.16 -4.63
C PRO A 32 -13.74 3.35 -5.71
N MET A 33 -13.00 2.48 -6.43
CA MET A 33 -13.57 1.70 -7.53
C MET A 33 -14.57 0.65 -7.07
N VAL A 34 -14.47 0.13 -5.85
CA VAL A 34 -15.45 -0.80 -5.29
C VAL A 34 -16.86 -0.19 -5.38
N LYS A 35 -17.02 1.04 -4.87
CA LYS A 35 -18.31 1.74 -4.91
C LYS A 35 -18.71 2.14 -6.33
N ALA A 36 -17.75 2.57 -7.16
CA ALA A 36 -18.01 2.96 -8.53
C ALA A 36 -18.53 1.78 -9.37
N PHE A 37 -17.87 0.62 -9.30
CA PHE A 37 -18.33 -0.56 -10.04
C PHE A 37 -19.66 -1.10 -9.54
N SER A 38 -19.90 -1.12 -8.21
CA SER A 38 -21.20 -1.53 -7.65
C SER A 38 -22.33 -0.68 -8.22
N LYS A 39 -22.12 0.64 -8.36
CA LYS A 39 -23.07 1.57 -8.94
C LYS A 39 -23.23 1.41 -10.46
N ILE A 40 -22.12 1.28 -11.20
CA ILE A 40 -22.09 1.16 -12.65
C ILE A 40 -22.76 -0.12 -13.15
N PHE A 41 -22.53 -1.25 -12.45
CA PHE A 41 -23.04 -2.56 -12.85
C PHE A 41 -24.29 -3.03 -12.09
N ARG A 42 -24.92 -2.17 -11.27
CA ARG A 42 -26.07 -2.51 -10.41
C ARG A 42 -25.81 -3.75 -9.54
N MET A 43 -24.63 -3.84 -8.95
CA MET A 43 -24.22 -4.99 -8.14
C MET A 43 -24.28 -4.64 -6.64
N SER A 44 -24.28 -5.68 -5.81
CA SER A 44 -24.07 -5.51 -4.37
C SER A 44 -22.69 -4.90 -4.08
N VAL A 45 -22.53 -4.23 -2.95
CA VAL A 45 -21.22 -3.75 -2.51
C VAL A 45 -20.27 -4.93 -2.31
N THR A 46 -20.79 -6.08 -1.84
CA THR A 46 -20.00 -7.32 -1.69
C THR A 46 -19.41 -7.79 -3.01
N ASP A 47 -20.19 -7.80 -4.11
CA ASP A 47 -19.67 -8.16 -5.43
C ASP A 47 -18.63 -7.14 -5.91
N GLY A 48 -18.83 -5.84 -5.63
CA GLY A 48 -17.86 -4.79 -5.91
C GLY A 48 -16.51 -5.00 -5.23
N THR A 49 -16.47 -5.69 -4.07
CA THR A 49 -15.20 -5.99 -3.37
C THR A 49 -14.31 -6.99 -4.11
N LEU A 50 -14.82 -7.71 -5.13
CA LEU A 50 -13.99 -8.57 -5.98
C LEU A 50 -12.85 -7.81 -6.66
N VAL A 51 -12.98 -6.49 -6.86
CA VAL A 51 -11.85 -5.63 -7.31
C VAL A 51 -10.69 -5.73 -6.33
N GLN A 52 -10.95 -5.67 -5.03
CA GLN A 52 -9.90 -5.80 -4.02
C GLN A 52 -9.31 -7.21 -3.99
N VAL A 53 -10.14 -8.24 -4.17
CA VAL A 53 -9.66 -9.63 -4.29
C VAL A 53 -8.75 -9.79 -5.50
N ALA A 54 -9.12 -9.25 -6.65
CA ALA A 54 -8.28 -9.27 -7.85
C ALA A 54 -6.97 -8.50 -7.61
N PHE A 55 -7.06 -7.33 -6.97
CA PHE A 55 -5.92 -6.47 -6.66
C PHE A 55 -4.93 -7.14 -5.70
N TYR A 56 -5.35 -7.57 -4.52
CA TYR A 56 -4.47 -8.23 -3.55
C TYR A 56 -4.06 -9.65 -3.99
N GLY A 57 -4.93 -10.33 -4.73
CA GLY A 57 -4.63 -11.62 -5.34
C GLY A 57 -3.45 -11.58 -6.29
N GLY A 58 -3.30 -10.52 -7.09
CA GLY A 58 -2.15 -10.30 -7.96
C GLY A 58 -0.85 -10.13 -7.18
N TYR A 59 -0.87 -9.38 -6.07
CA TYR A 59 0.29 -9.27 -5.19
C TYR A 59 0.73 -10.61 -4.63
N PHE A 60 -0.21 -11.35 -4.07
CA PHE A 60 0.07 -12.65 -3.47
C PHE A 60 0.58 -13.66 -4.50
N ALA A 61 -0.10 -13.79 -5.63
CA ALA A 61 0.21 -14.78 -6.65
C ALA A 61 1.59 -14.54 -7.29
N MET A 62 2.00 -13.25 -7.46
CA MET A 62 3.19 -12.90 -8.22
C MET A 62 4.45 -12.66 -7.36
N ALA A 63 4.36 -12.56 -6.04
CA ALA A 63 5.51 -12.25 -5.18
C ALA A 63 6.68 -13.23 -5.37
N PHE A 64 6.43 -14.54 -5.28
CA PHE A 64 7.48 -15.55 -5.49
C PHE A 64 7.90 -15.74 -6.95
N PRO A 65 6.98 -15.83 -7.94
CA PRO A 65 7.34 -15.81 -9.35
C PRO A 65 8.24 -14.64 -9.73
N ALA A 66 7.95 -13.44 -9.23
CA ALA A 66 8.77 -12.26 -9.44
C ALA A 66 10.16 -12.41 -8.85
N ALA A 67 10.29 -12.93 -7.62
CA ALA A 67 11.60 -13.15 -6.99
C ALA A 67 12.45 -14.17 -7.75
N ILE A 68 11.84 -15.27 -8.23
CA ILE A 68 12.51 -16.29 -9.06
C ILE A 68 12.99 -15.65 -10.36
N PHE A 69 12.13 -14.86 -11.02
CA PHE A 69 12.46 -14.17 -12.27
C PHE A 69 13.63 -13.19 -12.08
N ILE A 70 13.58 -12.36 -11.03
CA ILE A 70 14.61 -11.35 -10.73
C ILE A 70 15.96 -12.05 -10.44
N ARG A 71 15.92 -13.18 -9.74
CA ARG A 71 17.15 -13.95 -9.46
C ARG A 71 17.77 -14.54 -10.73
N ARG A 72 16.93 -15.01 -11.65
CA ARG A 72 17.38 -15.60 -12.90
C ARG A 72 17.92 -14.56 -13.90
N PHE A 73 17.33 -13.39 -13.94
CA PHE A 73 17.67 -12.35 -14.92
C PHE A 73 18.38 -11.15 -14.27
N SER A 74 17.65 -10.21 -13.70
CA SER A 74 18.21 -9.05 -13.01
C SER A 74 17.09 -8.21 -12.36
N TYR A 75 17.46 -7.27 -11.49
CA TYR A 75 16.53 -6.26 -10.98
C TYR A 75 15.95 -5.40 -12.11
N LYS A 76 16.78 -4.96 -13.08
CA LYS A 76 16.31 -4.20 -14.24
C LYS A 76 15.25 -4.96 -15.01
N ALA A 77 15.46 -6.25 -15.29
CA ALA A 77 14.49 -7.10 -15.98
C ALA A 77 13.19 -7.21 -15.18
N GLY A 78 13.27 -7.38 -13.85
CA GLY A 78 12.10 -7.39 -12.97
C GLY A 78 11.31 -6.08 -13.00
N VAL A 79 11.98 -4.93 -12.95
CA VAL A 79 11.34 -3.60 -13.06
C VAL A 79 10.66 -3.43 -14.43
N LEU A 80 11.32 -3.79 -15.52
CA LEU A 80 10.74 -3.70 -16.86
C LEU A 80 9.52 -4.63 -17.02
N THR A 81 9.61 -5.87 -16.53
CA THR A 81 8.45 -6.78 -16.53
C THR A 81 7.30 -6.20 -15.71
N GLY A 82 7.59 -5.63 -14.53
CA GLY A 82 6.59 -4.98 -13.69
C GLY A 82 5.89 -3.81 -14.37
N LEU A 83 6.66 -2.88 -14.96
CA LEU A 83 6.10 -1.75 -15.71
C LEU A 83 5.32 -2.22 -16.95
N GLY A 84 5.81 -3.25 -17.66
CA GLY A 84 5.12 -3.82 -18.81
C GLY A 84 3.76 -4.41 -18.45
N LEU A 85 3.68 -5.21 -17.38
CA LEU A 85 2.43 -5.77 -16.88
C LEU A 85 1.49 -4.69 -16.34
N TYR A 86 2.01 -3.67 -15.66
CA TYR A 86 1.23 -2.54 -15.18
C TYR A 86 0.60 -1.80 -16.37
N ALA A 87 1.39 -1.42 -17.38
CA ALA A 87 0.88 -0.76 -18.58
C ALA A 87 -0.14 -1.62 -19.32
N LEU A 88 0.15 -2.93 -19.47
CA LEU A 88 -0.76 -3.88 -20.10
C LEU A 88 -2.10 -3.93 -19.35
N GLY A 89 -2.07 -4.12 -18.03
CA GLY A 89 -3.28 -4.13 -17.20
C GLY A 89 -4.08 -2.83 -17.33
N ALA A 90 -3.40 -1.68 -17.31
CA ALA A 90 -4.05 -0.38 -17.49
C ALA A 90 -4.71 -0.22 -18.87
N PHE A 91 -4.07 -0.67 -19.95
CA PHE A 91 -4.66 -0.60 -21.30
C PHE A 91 -5.78 -1.63 -21.51
N LEU A 92 -5.77 -2.75 -20.78
CA LEU A 92 -6.85 -3.74 -20.84
C LEU A 92 -8.19 -3.22 -20.30
N PHE A 93 -8.21 -2.09 -19.58
CA PHE A 93 -9.45 -1.42 -19.20
C PHE A 93 -10.28 -0.98 -20.42
N TYR A 94 -9.64 -0.60 -21.53
CA TYR A 94 -10.36 -0.21 -22.74
C TYR A 94 -11.13 -1.37 -23.38
N PRO A 95 -10.53 -2.51 -23.75
CA PRO A 95 -11.31 -3.64 -24.26
C PRO A 95 -12.28 -4.21 -23.21
N ALA A 96 -11.99 -4.13 -21.90
CA ALA A 96 -12.92 -4.51 -20.85
C ALA A 96 -14.20 -3.67 -20.90
N MET A 97 -14.09 -2.35 -21.10
CA MET A 97 -15.24 -1.46 -21.28
C MET A 97 -16.12 -1.90 -22.45
N LEU A 98 -15.51 -2.28 -23.58
CA LEU A 98 -16.26 -2.68 -24.79
C LEU A 98 -17.11 -3.94 -24.58
N THR A 99 -16.81 -4.76 -23.56
CA THR A 99 -17.61 -5.95 -23.23
C THR A 99 -18.89 -5.62 -22.48
N GLY A 100 -19.00 -4.43 -21.89
CA GLY A 100 -20.10 -4.07 -21.00
C GLY A 100 -20.22 -4.95 -19.73
N SER A 101 -19.19 -5.74 -19.41
CA SER A 101 -19.18 -6.72 -18.32
C SER A 101 -18.14 -6.35 -17.25
N TYR A 102 -18.42 -6.73 -16.02
CA TYR A 102 -17.55 -6.46 -14.87
C TYR A 102 -16.28 -7.34 -14.82
N TYR A 103 -16.41 -8.63 -15.18
CA TYR A 103 -15.32 -9.59 -15.01
C TYR A 103 -14.03 -9.28 -15.79
N PRO A 104 -14.05 -8.74 -17.02
CA PRO A 104 -12.84 -8.34 -17.71
C PRO A 104 -12.03 -7.26 -16.97
N PHE A 105 -12.70 -6.38 -16.21
CA PHE A 105 -12.02 -5.40 -15.36
C PHE A 105 -11.25 -6.07 -14.22
N LEU A 106 -11.80 -7.16 -13.64
CA LEU A 106 -11.08 -7.93 -12.60
C LEU A 106 -9.79 -8.54 -13.16
N ILE A 107 -9.83 -9.05 -14.39
CA ILE A 107 -8.64 -9.58 -15.07
C ILE A 107 -7.64 -8.46 -15.32
N ALA A 108 -8.08 -7.29 -15.78
CA ALA A 108 -7.23 -6.13 -16.01
C ALA A 108 -6.55 -5.67 -14.69
N TYR A 109 -7.30 -5.59 -13.58
CA TYR A 109 -6.77 -5.31 -12.25
C TYR A 109 -5.76 -6.35 -11.80
N PHE A 110 -6.07 -7.63 -11.95
CA PHE A 110 -5.15 -8.71 -11.58
C PHE A 110 -3.82 -8.60 -12.33
N ILE A 111 -3.85 -8.40 -13.65
CA ILE A 111 -2.64 -8.23 -14.47
C ILE A 111 -1.86 -6.97 -14.05
N LEU A 112 -2.55 -5.85 -13.84
CA LEU A 112 -1.96 -4.61 -13.36
C LEU A 112 -1.22 -4.85 -12.04
N THR A 113 -1.86 -5.54 -11.10
CA THR A 113 -1.30 -5.80 -9.76
C THR A 113 -0.19 -6.83 -9.78
N CYS A 114 -0.23 -7.80 -10.71
CA CYS A 114 0.93 -8.64 -10.98
C CYS A 114 2.16 -7.77 -11.33
N GLY A 115 1.98 -6.71 -12.13
CA GLY A 115 3.02 -5.73 -12.43
C GLY A 115 3.51 -4.99 -11.18
N LEU A 116 2.60 -4.55 -10.30
CA LEU A 116 2.97 -3.90 -9.03
C LEU A 116 3.77 -4.83 -8.12
N SER A 117 3.40 -6.11 -8.04
CA SER A 117 4.13 -7.13 -7.27
C SER A 117 5.57 -7.29 -7.79
N PHE A 118 5.78 -7.32 -9.11
CA PHE A 118 7.11 -7.30 -9.71
C PHE A 118 7.90 -6.04 -9.35
N LEU A 119 7.27 -4.87 -9.40
CA LEU A 119 7.91 -3.60 -9.04
C LEU A 119 8.34 -3.60 -7.57
N GLU A 120 7.46 -3.96 -6.66
CA GLU A 120 7.79 -3.98 -5.22
C GLU A 120 8.89 -5.00 -4.90
N THR A 121 8.82 -6.19 -5.48
CA THR A 121 9.82 -7.23 -5.28
C THR A 121 11.18 -6.85 -5.88
N SER A 122 11.22 -6.02 -6.94
CA SER A 122 12.45 -5.58 -7.61
C SER A 122 13.01 -4.29 -7.04
N CYS A 123 12.20 -3.23 -6.95
CA CYS A 123 12.66 -1.88 -6.64
C CYS A 123 13.18 -1.74 -5.21
N ASN A 124 12.51 -2.37 -4.23
CA ASN A 124 12.92 -2.28 -2.83
C ASN A 124 14.34 -2.82 -2.59
N PRO A 125 14.67 -4.10 -2.93
CA PRO A 125 16.02 -4.60 -2.75
C PRO A 125 17.02 -3.94 -3.71
N TYR A 126 16.58 -3.46 -4.87
CA TYR A 126 17.46 -2.74 -5.78
C TYR A 126 17.94 -1.41 -5.18
N ILE A 127 17.05 -0.64 -4.54
CA ILE A 127 17.42 0.57 -3.79
C ILE A 127 18.39 0.25 -2.65
N LEU A 128 18.18 -0.85 -1.92
CA LEU A 128 19.08 -1.27 -0.85
C LEU A 128 20.49 -1.56 -1.36
N SER A 129 20.62 -2.10 -2.58
CA SER A 129 21.90 -2.45 -3.20
C SER A 129 22.64 -1.28 -3.87
N MET A 130 22.01 -0.11 -4.01
CA MET A 130 22.60 1.09 -4.63
C MET A 130 23.45 1.90 -3.65
N GLY A 131 24.58 1.37 -3.17
CA GLY A 131 25.55 2.08 -2.33
C GLY A 131 25.84 1.38 -1.00
N PRO A 132 26.48 2.06 -0.03
CA PRO A 132 26.92 1.47 1.23
C PRO A 132 25.77 0.87 2.06
N GLU A 133 26.03 -0.24 2.74
CA GLU A 133 25.04 -0.96 3.54
C GLU A 133 24.55 -0.14 4.73
N GLU A 134 25.42 0.66 5.36
CA GLU A 134 25.12 1.50 6.51
C GLU A 134 24.02 2.54 6.20
N THR A 135 23.87 2.93 4.93
CA THR A 135 22.86 3.91 4.51
C THR A 135 21.69 3.28 3.74
N ALA A 136 21.66 1.95 3.62
CA ALA A 136 20.69 1.24 2.79
C ALA A 136 19.23 1.50 3.23
N THR A 137 18.93 1.32 4.52
CA THR A 137 17.58 1.56 5.09
C THR A 137 17.14 3.01 4.89
N ARG A 138 18.04 3.98 5.04
CA ARG A 138 17.74 5.40 4.81
C ARG A 138 17.45 5.69 3.34
N ARG A 139 18.20 5.07 2.40
CA ARG A 139 17.91 5.20 0.96
C ARG A 139 16.54 4.66 0.61
N LEU A 140 16.19 3.49 1.16
CA LEU A 140 14.89 2.89 0.94
C LEU A 140 13.76 3.76 1.50
N ASN A 141 13.90 4.28 2.73
CA ASN A 141 12.92 5.18 3.33
C ASN A 141 12.72 6.44 2.48
N PHE A 142 13.81 7.03 1.97
CA PHE A 142 13.72 8.19 1.09
C PHE A 142 12.98 7.86 -0.21
N ALA A 143 13.35 6.79 -0.90
CA ALA A 143 12.68 6.37 -2.13
C ALA A 143 11.19 6.08 -1.88
N GLN A 144 10.88 5.37 -0.82
CA GLN A 144 9.51 5.06 -0.42
C GLN A 144 8.70 6.27 0.05
N SER A 145 9.33 7.42 0.35
CA SER A 145 8.61 8.66 0.67
C SER A 145 7.79 9.20 -0.51
N PHE A 146 8.11 8.78 -1.72
CA PHE A 146 7.35 9.15 -2.92
C PHE A 146 6.12 8.29 -3.16
N ASN A 147 6.00 7.13 -2.52
CA ASN A 147 4.81 6.29 -2.61
C ASN A 147 3.55 7.02 -2.09
N PRO A 148 3.48 7.57 -0.86
CA PRO A 148 2.31 8.32 -0.41
C PRO A 148 2.06 9.62 -1.19
N VAL A 149 3.07 10.20 -1.84
CA VAL A 149 2.85 11.31 -2.78
C VAL A 149 2.04 10.82 -3.99
N GLY A 150 2.40 9.66 -4.54
CA GLY A 150 1.62 9.01 -5.59
C GLY A 150 0.20 8.66 -5.14
N SER A 151 0.05 8.14 -3.92
CA SER A 151 -1.23 7.80 -3.29
C SER A 151 -2.17 9.02 -3.19
N LEU A 152 -1.67 10.14 -2.68
CA LEU A 152 -2.43 11.39 -2.60
C LEU A 152 -2.85 11.90 -3.99
N LEU A 153 -1.96 11.78 -4.98
CA LEU A 153 -2.28 12.13 -6.36
C LEU A 153 -3.35 11.18 -6.94
N GLY A 154 -3.25 9.88 -6.68
CA GLY A 154 -4.25 8.88 -7.09
C GLY A 154 -5.63 9.17 -6.51
N MET A 155 -5.72 9.46 -5.21
CA MET A 155 -6.96 9.88 -4.57
C MET A 155 -7.52 11.15 -5.17
N TRP A 156 -6.68 12.18 -5.36
CA TRP A 156 -7.12 13.43 -5.98
C TRP A 156 -7.68 13.23 -7.39
N VAL A 157 -7.01 12.40 -8.20
CA VAL A 157 -7.49 12.04 -9.55
C VAL A 157 -8.81 11.27 -9.47
N ALA A 158 -8.93 10.29 -8.57
CA ALA A 158 -10.17 9.54 -8.37
C ALA A 158 -11.34 10.44 -7.98
N MET A 159 -11.13 11.38 -7.07
CA MET A 159 -12.16 12.33 -6.64
C MET A 159 -12.55 13.31 -7.75
N THR A 160 -11.56 13.89 -8.44
CA THR A 160 -11.76 15.00 -9.38
C THR A 160 -12.17 14.52 -10.77
N PHE A 161 -11.63 13.41 -11.24
CA PHE A 161 -11.83 12.95 -12.62
C PHE A 161 -12.72 11.72 -12.75
N ILE A 162 -12.97 10.99 -11.65
CA ILE A 162 -13.88 9.85 -11.66
C ILE A 162 -15.15 10.21 -10.88
N GLN A 163 -15.08 10.27 -9.56
CA GLN A 163 -16.27 10.40 -8.71
C GLN A 163 -17.12 11.64 -9.02
N SER A 164 -16.50 12.80 -9.28
CA SER A 164 -17.24 14.03 -9.61
C SER A 164 -17.93 14.02 -10.98
N LYS A 165 -17.49 13.13 -11.89
CA LYS A 165 -17.99 13.05 -13.26
C LYS A 165 -18.90 11.85 -13.50
N LEU A 166 -18.98 10.90 -12.56
CA LEU A 166 -19.95 9.80 -12.65
C LEU A 166 -21.38 10.35 -12.58
N ASN A 167 -22.27 9.71 -13.31
CA ASN A 167 -23.68 10.03 -13.28
C ASN A 167 -24.23 10.03 -11.82
N PRO A 168 -24.93 11.08 -11.38
CA PRO A 168 -25.39 11.23 -10.00
C PRO A 168 -26.47 10.23 -9.59
N LEU A 169 -27.10 9.53 -10.55
CA LEU A 169 -28.14 8.53 -10.24
C LEU A 169 -27.56 7.43 -9.34
N GLU A 170 -28.18 7.21 -8.18
CA GLU A 170 -27.85 6.14 -7.27
C GLU A 170 -28.33 4.76 -7.79
N THR A 171 -27.88 3.69 -7.19
CA THR A 171 -28.14 2.31 -7.65
C THR A 171 -29.62 2.00 -7.81
N GLU A 172 -30.46 2.48 -6.89
CA GLU A 172 -31.92 2.29 -6.94
C GLU A 172 -32.56 3.02 -8.12
N ALA A 173 -32.17 4.30 -8.35
CA ALA A 173 -32.65 5.07 -9.48
C ALA A 173 -32.20 4.48 -10.83
N ARG A 174 -31.00 3.91 -10.88
CA ARG A 174 -30.49 3.19 -12.07
C ARG A 174 -31.27 1.89 -12.33
N ALA A 175 -31.78 1.24 -11.29
CA ALA A 175 -32.60 0.03 -11.42
C ALA A 175 -33.96 0.32 -12.09
N ALA A 176 -34.45 1.55 -12.01
CA ALA A 176 -35.72 2.00 -12.60
C ALA A 176 -35.56 2.42 -14.08
N LEU A 177 -34.35 2.55 -14.63
CA LEU A 177 -34.12 2.89 -16.04
C LEU A 177 -34.46 1.73 -16.98
N SER A 178 -34.90 2.05 -18.17
CA SER A 178 -34.98 1.07 -19.26
C SER A 178 -33.59 0.52 -19.61
N ASP A 179 -33.51 -0.66 -20.23
CA ASP A 179 -32.23 -1.29 -20.58
C ASP A 179 -31.36 -0.39 -21.49
N ALA A 180 -31.96 0.27 -22.48
CA ALA A 180 -31.24 1.17 -23.39
C ALA A 180 -30.69 2.43 -22.66
N GLU A 181 -31.49 3.03 -21.76
CA GLU A 181 -31.03 4.18 -20.94
C GLU A 181 -29.93 3.77 -19.97
N PHE A 182 -30.08 2.60 -19.35
CA PHE A 182 -29.06 2.07 -18.45
C PHE A 182 -27.73 1.82 -19.17
N GLU A 183 -27.77 1.17 -20.36
CA GLU A 183 -26.57 0.94 -21.16
C GLU A 183 -25.86 2.24 -21.54
N ALA A 184 -26.60 3.25 -21.92
CA ALA A 184 -26.03 4.57 -22.25
C ALA A 184 -25.36 5.23 -21.03
N VAL A 185 -25.99 5.17 -19.85
CA VAL A 185 -25.43 5.70 -18.58
C VAL A 185 -24.21 4.88 -18.16
N ARG A 186 -24.28 3.54 -18.23
CA ARG A 186 -23.17 2.65 -17.92
C ARG A 186 -21.95 2.93 -18.80
N ASP A 187 -22.13 3.02 -20.09
CA ASP A 187 -21.03 3.20 -21.05
C ASP A 187 -20.38 4.57 -20.89
N ALA A 188 -21.18 5.62 -20.64
CA ALA A 188 -20.66 6.95 -20.30
C ALA A 188 -19.83 6.93 -18.99
N ASP A 189 -20.32 6.28 -17.94
CA ASP A 189 -19.62 6.16 -16.67
C ASP A 189 -18.34 5.31 -16.80
N LEU A 190 -18.36 4.22 -17.59
CA LEU A 190 -17.18 3.41 -17.86
C LEU A 190 -16.11 4.22 -18.60
N MET A 191 -16.48 5.06 -19.56
CA MET A 191 -15.54 5.95 -20.25
C MET A 191 -14.86 6.91 -19.26
N VAL A 192 -15.61 7.50 -18.35
CA VAL A 192 -15.07 8.37 -17.29
C VAL A 192 -14.08 7.59 -16.41
N LEU A 193 -14.44 6.37 -16.02
CA LEU A 193 -13.64 5.52 -15.13
C LEU A 193 -12.32 5.09 -15.76
N ILE A 194 -12.30 4.69 -17.04
CA ILE A 194 -11.10 4.14 -17.67
C ILE A 194 -10.06 5.19 -18.05
N MET A 195 -10.47 6.44 -18.30
CA MET A 195 -9.57 7.50 -18.79
C MET A 195 -8.32 7.70 -17.91
N PRO A 196 -8.40 7.81 -16.57
CA PRO A 196 -7.22 7.92 -15.73
C PRO A 196 -6.30 6.69 -15.82
N TYR A 197 -6.85 5.49 -16.02
CA TYR A 197 -6.05 4.27 -16.18
C TYR A 197 -5.30 4.25 -17.51
N LEU A 198 -5.91 4.70 -18.60
CA LEU A 198 -5.23 4.83 -19.90
C LEU A 198 -4.10 5.86 -19.82
N VAL A 199 -4.33 6.99 -19.17
CA VAL A 199 -3.31 8.04 -18.99
C VAL A 199 -2.13 7.52 -18.16
N ILE A 200 -2.39 6.87 -17.01
CA ILE A 200 -1.30 6.30 -16.21
C ILE A 200 -0.60 5.16 -16.95
N GLY A 201 -1.31 4.35 -17.71
CA GLY A 201 -0.74 3.32 -18.59
C GLY A 201 0.26 3.91 -19.58
N ALA A 202 -0.08 5.04 -20.21
CA ALA A 202 0.84 5.75 -21.10
C ALA A 202 2.07 6.31 -20.36
N VAL A 203 1.90 6.89 -19.18
CA VAL A 203 3.01 7.36 -18.33
C VAL A 203 3.93 6.21 -17.93
N VAL A 204 3.37 5.07 -17.54
CA VAL A 204 4.12 3.86 -17.18
C VAL A 204 4.89 3.30 -18.38
N LEU A 205 4.30 3.33 -19.59
CA LEU A 205 4.97 2.92 -20.82
C LEU A 205 6.15 3.82 -21.17
N VAL A 206 6.01 5.14 -20.98
CA VAL A 206 7.13 6.09 -21.13
C VAL A 206 8.23 5.77 -20.11
N MET A 207 7.89 5.52 -18.85
CA MET A 207 8.86 5.12 -17.83
C MET A 207 9.55 3.81 -18.17
N PHE A 208 8.80 2.82 -18.70
CA PHE A 208 9.35 1.57 -19.21
C PHE A 208 10.42 1.83 -20.28
N ALA A 209 10.11 2.66 -21.28
CA ALA A 209 11.04 3.01 -22.36
C ALA A 209 12.30 3.72 -21.82
N VAL A 210 12.15 4.68 -20.91
CA VAL A 210 13.27 5.41 -20.30
C VAL A 210 14.18 4.45 -19.52
N ILE A 211 13.62 3.55 -18.70
CA ILE A 211 14.41 2.58 -17.93
C ILE A 211 15.06 1.55 -18.86
N ALA A 212 14.38 1.10 -19.92
CA ALA A 212 14.93 0.17 -20.90
C ALA A 212 16.20 0.72 -21.57
N LEU A 213 16.16 2.00 -21.96
CA LEU A 213 17.28 2.70 -22.61
C LEU A 213 18.39 3.12 -21.64
N THR A 214 18.08 3.27 -20.35
CA THR A 214 19.07 3.71 -19.35
C THR A 214 19.97 2.55 -18.93
N ARG A 215 21.28 2.79 -18.84
CA ARG A 215 22.24 1.84 -18.26
C ARG A 215 22.04 1.81 -16.75
N MET A 216 21.52 0.70 -16.26
CA MET A 216 21.31 0.46 -14.83
C MET A 216 22.51 -0.29 -14.24
N PRO A 217 22.90 -0.01 -12.98
CA PRO A 217 23.96 -0.76 -12.31
C PRO A 217 23.59 -2.24 -12.25
N GLY A 218 24.44 -3.12 -12.79
CA GLY A 218 24.29 -4.56 -12.61
C GLY A 218 24.69 -4.94 -11.19
N ASN A 219 23.87 -5.66 -10.49
CA ASN A 219 24.30 -6.42 -9.33
C ASN A 219 24.81 -7.75 -9.85
N GLY A 220 26.10 -8.03 -9.66
CA GLY A 220 26.89 -9.11 -10.21
C GLY A 220 26.12 -10.37 -10.64
N ASP A 221 26.71 -11.12 -11.55
CA ASP A 221 26.16 -12.39 -12.04
C ASP A 221 25.79 -13.30 -10.86
N GLY A 222 24.54 -13.26 -10.45
CA GLY A 222 24.03 -14.10 -9.39
C GLY A 222 24.15 -15.57 -9.81
N SER A 223 24.48 -16.44 -8.88
CA SER A 223 24.50 -17.88 -9.14
C SER A 223 23.15 -18.32 -9.71
N HIS A 224 23.17 -18.89 -10.93
CA HIS A 224 21.96 -19.38 -11.61
C HIS A 224 21.31 -20.61 -10.93
N ASP A 225 21.90 -21.12 -9.85
CA ASP A 225 21.42 -22.30 -9.15
C ASP A 225 20.25 -21.92 -8.22
N ILE A 226 19.02 -22.15 -8.71
CA ILE A 226 17.78 -21.82 -7.99
C ILE A 226 17.39 -23.01 -7.12
N ARG A 227 17.93 -23.08 -5.90
CA ARG A 227 17.48 -24.03 -4.86
C ARG A 227 16.40 -23.37 -4.00
N PHE A 228 15.19 -23.21 -4.57
CA PHE A 228 14.09 -22.47 -3.94
C PHE A 228 13.81 -22.88 -2.49
N PHE A 229 13.53 -24.17 -2.24
CA PHE A 229 13.17 -24.64 -0.89
C PHE A 229 14.33 -24.53 0.11
N SER A 230 15.57 -24.80 -0.31
CA SER A 230 16.73 -24.68 0.58
C SER A 230 17.04 -23.23 0.92
N THR A 231 16.92 -22.32 -0.05
CA THR A 231 17.05 -20.89 0.18
C THR A 231 15.97 -20.37 1.12
N LEU A 232 14.72 -20.72 0.89
CA LEU A 232 13.59 -20.32 1.74
C LEU A 232 13.81 -20.80 3.19
N ARG A 233 14.17 -22.08 3.38
CA ARG A 233 14.49 -22.63 4.70
C ARG A 233 15.65 -21.89 5.38
N ARG A 234 16.70 -21.55 4.64
CA ARG A 234 17.86 -20.78 5.14
C ARG A 234 17.45 -19.39 5.60
N ILE A 235 16.68 -18.65 4.77
CA ILE A 235 16.24 -17.29 5.10
C ILE A 235 15.34 -17.30 6.34
N PHE A 236 14.38 -18.22 6.41
CA PHE A 236 13.49 -18.34 7.58
C PHE A 236 14.17 -18.87 8.84
N SER A 237 15.37 -19.45 8.76
CA SER A 237 16.18 -19.77 9.94
C SER A 237 16.80 -18.51 10.58
N ILE A 238 16.94 -17.42 9.82
CA ILE A 238 17.46 -16.14 10.32
C ILE A 238 16.37 -15.43 11.11
N SER A 239 16.55 -15.28 12.43
CA SER A 239 15.55 -14.69 13.33
C SER A 239 15.16 -13.27 12.91
N ARG A 240 16.14 -12.45 12.51
CA ARG A 240 15.91 -11.09 12.03
C ARG A 240 14.92 -11.03 10.86
N TYR A 241 15.07 -11.92 9.89
CA TYR A 241 14.18 -12.00 8.74
C TYR A 241 12.79 -12.51 9.13
N ARG A 242 12.72 -13.64 9.83
CA ARG A 242 11.45 -14.24 10.26
C ARG A 242 10.59 -13.29 11.11
N GLU A 243 11.23 -12.65 12.12
CA GLU A 243 10.56 -11.65 12.95
C GLU A 243 10.16 -10.41 12.12
N GLY A 244 10.98 -10.04 11.12
CA GLY A 244 10.68 -8.95 10.21
C GLY A 244 9.44 -9.22 9.34
N VAL A 245 9.27 -10.44 8.83
CA VAL A 245 8.06 -10.85 8.06
C VAL A 245 6.82 -10.76 8.95
N VAL A 246 6.90 -11.23 10.20
CA VAL A 246 5.81 -11.12 11.18
C VAL A 246 5.50 -9.65 11.49
N ALA A 247 6.52 -8.84 11.78
CA ALA A 247 6.34 -7.42 12.06
C ALA A 247 5.71 -6.68 10.85
N GLN A 248 6.09 -7.06 9.63
CA GLN A 248 5.55 -6.49 8.40
C GLN A 248 4.07 -6.83 8.22
N PHE A 249 3.67 -8.07 8.50
CA PHE A 249 2.27 -8.50 8.46
C PHE A 249 1.41 -7.69 9.43
N PHE A 250 1.84 -7.56 10.68
CA PHE A 250 1.12 -6.78 11.68
C PHE A 250 1.13 -5.28 11.36
N TYR A 251 2.23 -4.76 10.77
CA TYR A 251 2.29 -3.37 10.37
C TYR A 251 1.26 -3.02 9.30
N ILE A 252 1.20 -3.81 8.21
CA ILE A 252 0.23 -3.55 7.14
C ILE A 252 -1.20 -3.67 7.66
N GLY A 253 -1.46 -4.67 8.50
CA GLY A 253 -2.76 -4.79 9.17
C GLY A 253 -3.11 -3.55 9.98
N ALA A 254 -2.20 -3.08 10.85
CA ALA A 254 -2.41 -1.88 11.65
C ALA A 254 -2.67 -0.63 10.79
N GLN A 255 -1.91 -0.47 9.70
CA GLN A 255 -2.04 0.65 8.79
C GLN A 255 -3.44 0.69 8.14
N ILE A 256 -3.87 -0.42 7.57
CA ILE A 256 -5.20 -0.51 6.92
C ILE A 256 -6.31 -0.35 7.96
N MET A 257 -6.20 -1.02 9.12
CA MET A 257 -7.17 -0.87 10.21
C MET A 257 -7.33 0.58 10.66
N CYS A 258 -6.24 1.29 10.92
CA CYS A 258 -6.28 2.69 11.36
C CYS A 258 -6.91 3.61 10.31
N TRP A 259 -6.57 3.43 9.02
CA TRP A 259 -7.06 4.31 7.97
C TRP A 259 -8.50 4.01 7.52
N THR A 260 -8.91 2.75 7.57
CA THR A 260 -10.28 2.37 7.22
C THR A 260 -11.26 2.82 8.31
N PHE A 261 -10.93 2.53 9.57
CA PHE A 261 -11.88 2.72 10.66
C PHE A 261 -11.83 4.11 11.33
N ILE A 262 -10.92 5.00 10.90
CA ILE A 262 -10.95 6.41 11.33
C ILE A 262 -12.27 7.10 10.99
N ILE A 263 -12.91 6.72 9.87
CA ILE A 263 -14.16 7.30 9.43
C ILE A 263 -15.28 6.89 10.39
N GLN A 264 -15.41 5.60 10.69
CA GLN A 264 -16.44 5.09 11.61
C GLN A 264 -16.24 5.60 13.04
N TYR A 265 -14.99 5.65 13.51
CA TYR A 265 -14.63 6.19 14.81
C TYR A 265 -14.99 7.68 14.91
N GLY A 266 -14.54 8.49 13.95
CA GLY A 266 -14.80 9.93 13.92
C GLY A 266 -16.28 10.25 13.75
N THR A 267 -17.00 9.55 12.86
CA THR A 267 -18.44 9.72 12.67
C THR A 267 -19.19 9.56 13.99
N ARG A 268 -18.89 8.50 14.75
CA ARG A 268 -19.48 8.30 16.05
C ARG A 268 -19.18 9.45 17.02
N VAL A 269 -17.92 9.88 17.13
CA VAL A 269 -17.50 10.96 18.03
C VAL A 269 -18.26 12.26 17.69
N PHE A 270 -18.33 12.62 16.42
CA PHE A 270 -18.98 13.86 16.00
C PHE A 270 -20.51 13.80 16.11
N MET A 271 -21.12 12.62 15.96
CA MET A 271 -22.55 12.43 16.24
C MET A 271 -22.85 12.61 17.75
N LEU A 272 -21.98 12.16 18.64
CA LEU A 272 -22.12 12.41 20.09
C LEU A 272 -22.01 13.91 20.45
N GLU A 273 -21.34 14.70 19.61
CA GLU A 273 -21.31 16.17 19.73
C GLU A 273 -22.55 16.89 19.12
N GLY A 274 -23.51 16.11 18.59
CA GLY A 274 -24.77 16.64 18.05
C GLY A 274 -24.74 16.93 16.55
N MET A 275 -23.73 16.46 15.81
CA MET A 275 -23.69 16.56 14.34
C MET A 275 -24.64 15.54 13.70
N ASP A 276 -25.23 15.92 12.56
CA ASP A 276 -25.89 15.00 11.65
C ASP A 276 -24.90 13.95 11.11
N GLU A 277 -25.36 12.71 10.93
CA GLU A 277 -24.52 11.56 10.52
C GLU A 277 -23.72 11.86 9.25
N LYS A 278 -24.38 12.44 8.22
CA LYS A 278 -23.73 12.78 6.95
C LYS A 278 -22.65 13.85 7.12
N ALA A 279 -22.90 14.87 7.96
CA ALA A 279 -21.91 15.90 8.25
C ALA A 279 -20.73 15.34 9.06
N ALA A 280 -21.01 14.44 10.01
CA ALA A 280 -20.02 13.76 10.82
C ALA A 280 -19.12 12.84 9.95
N GLU A 281 -19.70 12.10 9.00
CA GLU A 281 -18.96 11.27 8.06
C GLU A 281 -18.03 12.11 7.17
N VAL A 282 -18.51 13.21 6.59
CA VAL A 282 -17.71 14.12 5.76
C VAL A 282 -16.55 14.72 6.56
N LEU A 283 -16.80 15.10 7.82
CA LEU A 283 -15.75 15.63 8.70
C LEU A 283 -14.71 14.55 9.01
N SER A 284 -15.13 13.31 9.28
CA SER A 284 -14.25 12.17 9.53
C SER A 284 -13.37 11.83 8.32
N GLN A 285 -13.92 11.91 7.11
CA GLN A 285 -13.15 11.76 5.88
C GLN A 285 -12.08 12.85 5.73
N ARG A 286 -12.37 14.10 6.12
CA ARG A 286 -11.37 15.18 6.15
C ARG A 286 -10.21 14.84 7.11
N TYR A 287 -10.51 14.30 8.29
CA TYR A 287 -9.48 13.87 9.24
C TYR A 287 -8.65 12.71 8.67
N ASN A 288 -9.24 11.79 7.91
CA ASN A 288 -8.50 10.74 7.23
C ASN A 288 -7.51 11.32 6.18
N ILE A 289 -7.94 12.29 5.39
CA ILE A 289 -7.05 12.98 4.42
C ILE A 289 -5.91 13.70 5.17
N ILE A 290 -6.21 14.38 6.28
CA ILE A 290 -5.19 15.04 7.13
C ILE A 290 -4.20 14.00 7.67
N ALA A 291 -4.68 12.85 8.13
CA ALA A 291 -3.84 11.75 8.61
C ALA A 291 -2.88 11.23 7.52
N MET A 292 -3.35 11.11 6.28
CA MET A 292 -2.52 10.70 5.15
C MET A 292 -1.49 11.77 4.75
N ILE A 293 -1.86 13.06 4.81
CA ILE A 293 -0.91 14.17 4.59
C ILE A 293 0.18 14.16 5.67
N ILE A 294 -0.21 14.01 6.94
CA ILE A 294 0.71 13.91 8.08
C ILE A 294 1.63 12.69 7.91
N PHE A 295 1.10 11.54 7.52
CA PHE A 295 1.88 10.36 7.21
C PHE A 295 2.93 10.63 6.12
N CYS A 296 2.55 11.31 5.03
CA CYS A 296 3.45 11.67 3.95
C CYS A 296 4.57 12.60 4.44
N CYS A 297 4.22 13.70 5.12
CA CYS A 297 5.19 14.66 5.66
C CYS A 297 6.11 14.02 6.69
N SER A 298 5.54 13.23 7.63
CA SER A 298 6.28 12.55 8.67
C SER A 298 7.31 11.58 8.10
N ARG A 299 7.03 10.94 6.96
CA ARG A 299 7.98 10.03 6.29
C ARG A 299 9.26 10.74 5.87
N PHE A 300 9.17 11.97 5.34
CA PHE A 300 10.35 12.76 5.01
C PHE A 300 11.13 13.16 6.27
N VAL A 301 10.43 13.60 7.32
CA VAL A 301 11.04 13.95 8.61
C VAL A 301 11.76 12.73 9.22
N CYS A 302 11.08 11.60 9.29
CA CYS A 302 11.65 10.37 9.84
C CYS A 302 12.84 9.85 9.02
N THR A 303 12.78 9.98 7.69
CA THR A 303 13.91 9.65 6.81
C THR A 303 15.13 10.52 7.10
N TYR A 304 14.92 11.80 7.42
CA TYR A 304 16.00 12.69 7.85
C TYR A 304 16.57 12.27 9.21
N LEU A 305 15.70 11.91 10.17
CA LEU A 305 16.11 11.42 11.50
C LEU A 305 16.96 10.16 11.44
N LEU A 306 16.75 9.27 10.46
CA LEU A 306 17.60 8.10 10.22
C LEU A 306 19.07 8.45 9.90
N ARG A 307 19.38 9.72 9.73
CA ARG A 307 20.78 10.18 9.63
C ARG A 307 21.50 10.15 10.98
N PHE A 308 20.76 10.34 12.06
CA PHE A 308 21.29 10.54 13.40
C PHE A 308 20.97 9.38 14.35
N VAL A 309 19.90 8.64 14.06
CA VAL A 309 19.36 7.60 14.95
C VAL A 309 19.39 6.25 14.22
N ASN A 310 19.78 5.20 14.96
CA ASN A 310 19.70 3.83 14.46
C ASN A 310 18.26 3.46 14.07
N ALA A 311 18.11 2.76 12.93
CA ALA A 311 16.81 2.42 12.35
C ALA A 311 15.93 1.60 13.32
N GLY A 312 16.51 0.62 14.03
CA GLY A 312 15.79 -0.18 15.02
C GLY A 312 15.32 0.65 16.22
N ARG A 313 16.15 1.59 16.71
CA ARG A 313 15.76 2.50 17.82
C ARG A 313 14.63 3.42 17.40
N LEU A 314 14.73 4.05 16.22
CA LEU A 314 13.69 4.94 15.71
C LEU A 314 12.37 4.19 15.48
N LEU A 315 12.44 2.99 14.91
CA LEU A 315 11.27 2.11 14.74
C LEU A 315 10.62 1.79 16.09
N ALA A 316 11.40 1.37 17.08
CA ALA A 316 10.90 1.05 18.42
C ALA A 316 10.24 2.27 19.09
N THR A 317 10.88 3.44 19.03
CA THR A 317 10.35 4.68 19.62
C THR A 317 9.00 5.05 19.00
N LEU A 318 8.91 5.05 17.66
CA LEU A 318 7.66 5.37 16.96
C LEU A 318 6.57 4.32 17.23
N ALA A 319 6.91 3.05 17.34
CA ALA A 319 5.95 2.00 17.66
C ALA A 319 5.43 2.11 19.10
N VAL A 320 6.28 2.48 20.07
CA VAL A 320 5.86 2.79 21.45
C VAL A 320 4.91 3.99 21.47
N VAL A 321 5.26 5.09 20.78
CA VAL A 321 4.39 6.27 20.71
C VAL A 321 3.06 5.92 20.04
N ALA A 322 3.06 5.14 18.95
CA ALA A 322 1.85 4.64 18.31
C ALA A 322 1.00 3.81 19.27
N SER A 323 1.62 2.95 20.09
CA SER A 323 0.92 2.16 21.11
C SER A 323 0.24 3.05 22.15
N ILE A 324 0.94 4.07 22.66
CA ILE A 324 0.38 5.02 23.65
C ILE A 324 -0.79 5.80 23.02
N LEU A 325 -0.64 6.31 21.80
CA LEU A 325 -1.70 7.00 21.10
C LEU A 325 -2.92 6.08 20.83
N THR A 326 -2.67 4.81 20.50
CA THR A 326 -3.75 3.83 20.27
C THR A 326 -4.49 3.51 21.57
N ILE A 327 -3.81 3.48 22.72
CA ILE A 327 -4.47 3.41 24.02
C ILE A 327 -5.37 4.62 24.22
N GLY A 328 -4.90 5.82 23.83
CA GLY A 328 -5.73 7.03 23.83
C GLY A 328 -6.98 6.88 22.96
N VAL A 329 -6.87 6.29 21.75
CA VAL A 329 -8.03 6.00 20.88
C VAL A 329 -9.05 5.08 21.57
N ILE A 330 -8.58 4.09 22.33
CA ILE A 330 -9.46 3.16 23.05
C ILE A 330 -10.20 3.87 24.19
N ILE A 331 -9.50 4.70 24.97
CA ILE A 331 -10.01 5.29 26.22
C ILE A 331 -10.85 6.52 25.94
N PHE A 332 -10.39 7.43 25.08
CA PHE A 332 -11.09 8.68 24.80
C PHE A 332 -12.24 8.45 23.82
N GLN A 333 -13.42 9.00 24.16
CA GLN A 333 -14.62 8.90 23.34
C GLN A 333 -15.00 10.27 22.75
N ASP A 334 -14.03 11.16 22.65
CA ASP A 334 -14.15 12.54 22.18
C ASP A 334 -13.16 12.84 21.04
N ARG A 335 -13.05 14.11 20.64
CA ARG A 335 -12.08 14.55 19.62
C ARG A 335 -10.63 14.21 19.94
N THR A 336 -10.29 14.07 21.21
CA THR A 336 -8.94 13.69 21.63
C THR A 336 -8.56 12.33 21.06
N GLY A 337 -9.49 11.38 21.04
CA GLY A 337 -9.31 10.08 20.41
C GLY A 337 -9.09 10.20 18.90
N VAL A 338 -9.81 11.08 18.20
CA VAL A 338 -9.59 11.34 16.76
C VAL A 338 -8.19 11.91 16.52
N TYR A 339 -7.74 12.85 17.36
CA TYR A 339 -6.38 13.42 17.25
C TYR A 339 -5.29 12.38 17.54
N CYS A 340 -5.52 11.50 18.51
CA CYS A 340 -4.62 10.37 18.76
C CYS A 340 -4.50 9.48 17.51
N LEU A 341 -5.61 9.16 16.86
CA LEU A 341 -5.63 8.31 15.67
C LEU A 341 -4.92 8.99 14.47
N VAL A 342 -5.09 10.29 14.30
CA VAL A 342 -4.31 11.09 13.33
C VAL A 342 -2.82 11.04 13.68
N GLY A 343 -2.45 11.15 14.96
CA GLY A 343 -1.08 11.05 15.43
C GLY A 343 -0.45 9.68 15.18
N VAL A 344 -1.22 8.59 15.28
CA VAL A 344 -0.76 7.24 14.93
C VAL A 344 -0.26 7.20 13.49
N SER A 345 -0.91 7.90 12.55
CA SER A 345 -0.50 7.95 11.15
C SER A 345 0.89 8.53 10.96
N ALA A 346 1.28 9.54 11.77
CA ALA A 346 2.66 10.05 11.76
C ALA A 346 3.67 8.98 12.15
N CYS A 347 3.36 8.21 13.20
CA CYS A 347 4.25 7.16 13.70
C CYS A 347 4.40 6.00 12.70
N MET A 348 3.33 5.64 11.99
CA MET A 348 3.33 4.55 11.01
C MET A 348 4.21 4.85 9.78
N SER A 349 4.48 6.11 9.49
CA SER A 349 5.08 6.56 8.24
C SER A 349 6.42 5.90 7.88
N LEU A 350 7.27 5.63 8.87
CA LEU A 350 8.61 5.04 8.72
C LEU A 350 8.58 3.50 8.71
N MET A 351 7.56 2.86 9.30
CA MET A 351 7.63 1.47 9.73
C MET A 351 7.85 0.49 8.57
N PHE A 352 7.08 0.60 7.46
CA PHE A 352 7.20 -0.32 6.32
C PHE A 352 8.64 -0.42 5.78
N PRO A 353 9.23 0.67 5.26
CA PRO A 353 10.55 0.58 4.65
C PRO A 353 11.66 0.29 5.66
N THR A 354 11.45 0.61 6.93
CA THR A 354 12.43 0.33 7.99
C THR A 354 12.43 -1.14 8.36
N ILE A 355 11.26 -1.75 8.60
CA ILE A 355 11.15 -3.20 8.84
C ILE A 355 11.73 -3.96 7.64
N TYR A 356 11.36 -3.56 6.43
CA TYR A 356 11.82 -4.15 5.18
C TYR A 356 13.36 -4.08 5.05
N GLY A 357 13.93 -2.90 5.26
CA GLY A 357 15.37 -2.68 5.17
C GLY A 357 16.16 -3.45 6.23
N ILE A 358 15.67 -3.50 7.47
CA ILE A 358 16.30 -4.26 8.56
C ILE A 358 16.20 -5.76 8.27
N ALA A 359 15.06 -6.26 7.82
CA ALA A 359 14.84 -7.68 7.58
C ALA A 359 15.72 -8.22 6.44
N LEU A 360 15.98 -7.43 5.40
CA LEU A 360 16.82 -7.83 4.26
C LEU A 360 18.32 -7.57 4.47
N ASN A 361 18.70 -6.82 5.49
CA ASN A 361 20.10 -6.51 5.75
C ASN A 361 20.89 -7.80 5.99
N GLY A 362 22.05 -7.95 5.34
CA GLY A 362 22.94 -9.09 5.45
C GLY A 362 22.44 -10.38 4.75
N LEU A 363 21.36 -10.35 3.97
CA LEU A 363 20.92 -11.51 3.18
C LEU A 363 21.68 -11.67 1.85
N GLY A 364 22.45 -10.68 1.41
CA GLY A 364 23.20 -10.74 0.15
C GLY A 364 22.30 -11.12 -1.03
N GLU A 365 22.68 -12.12 -1.81
CA GLU A 365 21.90 -12.61 -2.97
C GLU A 365 20.52 -13.18 -2.61
N ASP A 366 20.35 -13.66 -1.38
CA ASP A 366 19.05 -14.17 -0.90
C ASP A 366 18.03 -13.07 -0.63
N ALA A 367 18.44 -11.79 -0.62
CA ALA A 367 17.54 -10.65 -0.46
C ALA A 367 16.42 -10.63 -1.52
N LYS A 368 16.67 -11.15 -2.73
CA LYS A 368 15.67 -11.28 -3.80
C LYS A 368 14.49 -12.18 -3.36
N PHE A 369 14.77 -13.30 -2.71
CA PHE A 369 13.73 -14.17 -2.14
C PHE A 369 13.17 -13.63 -0.83
N GLY A 370 14.01 -12.99 0.00
CA GLY A 370 13.59 -12.31 1.20
C GLY A 370 12.56 -11.21 0.92
N ALA A 371 12.74 -10.49 -0.17
CA ALA A 371 11.79 -9.49 -0.65
C ALA A 371 10.39 -10.08 -0.84
N ALA A 372 10.27 -11.24 -1.51
CA ALA A 372 8.99 -11.88 -1.76
C ALA A 372 8.21 -12.20 -0.48
N GLY A 373 8.89 -12.73 0.54
CA GLY A 373 8.22 -13.03 1.82
C GLY A 373 7.70 -11.78 2.55
N LEU A 374 8.45 -10.66 2.46
CA LEU A 374 7.99 -9.38 3.01
C LEU A 374 6.83 -8.77 2.20
N ILE A 375 6.79 -8.98 0.89
CA ILE A 375 5.65 -8.57 0.04
C ILE A 375 4.43 -9.44 0.33
N MET A 376 4.61 -10.76 0.51
CA MET A 376 3.49 -11.62 0.94
C MET A 376 2.90 -11.22 2.30
N ALA A 377 3.71 -10.64 3.19
CA ALA A 377 3.23 -10.11 4.47
C ALA A 377 2.20 -8.97 4.33
N ILE A 378 2.05 -8.36 3.12
CA ILE A 378 0.98 -7.41 2.81
C ILE A 378 -0.41 -8.04 3.01
N LEU A 379 -0.50 -9.37 2.99
CA LEU A 379 -1.72 -10.12 3.34
C LEU A 379 -2.31 -9.71 4.72
N GLY A 380 -1.49 -9.19 5.64
CA GLY A 380 -1.97 -8.64 6.92
C GLY A 380 -3.06 -7.57 6.76
N GLY A 381 -2.98 -6.76 5.69
CA GLY A 381 -3.99 -5.76 5.34
C GLY A 381 -5.32 -6.32 4.84
N SER A 382 -5.38 -7.61 4.46
CA SER A 382 -6.61 -8.28 4.06
C SER A 382 -7.19 -9.17 5.16
N VAL A 383 -6.36 -9.60 6.13
CA VAL A 383 -6.77 -10.53 7.19
C VAL A 383 -7.24 -9.80 8.44
N LEU A 384 -6.50 -8.78 8.89
CA LEU A 384 -6.77 -8.12 10.17
C LEU A 384 -7.97 -7.15 10.14
N PRO A 385 -8.22 -6.35 9.09
CA PRO A 385 -9.35 -5.43 9.07
C PRO A 385 -10.74 -6.12 9.17
N PRO A 386 -11.02 -7.25 8.51
CA PRO A 386 -12.27 -7.98 8.72
C PRO A 386 -12.50 -8.42 10.17
N ILE A 387 -11.42 -8.79 10.89
CA ILE A 387 -11.49 -9.13 12.32
C ILE A 387 -11.85 -7.88 13.13
N GLN A 388 -11.29 -6.72 12.81
CA GLN A 388 -11.67 -5.46 13.47
C GLN A 388 -13.12 -5.11 13.16
N ALA A 389 -13.55 -5.25 11.91
CA ALA A 389 -14.95 -4.99 11.52
C ALA A 389 -15.93 -5.84 12.32
N SER A 390 -15.66 -7.15 12.49
CA SER A 390 -16.53 -8.03 13.26
C SER A 390 -16.63 -7.65 14.75
N ILE A 391 -15.59 -7.03 15.32
CA ILE A 391 -15.68 -6.46 16.67
C ILE A 391 -16.58 -5.22 16.67
N ILE A 392 -16.45 -4.35 15.66
CA ILE A 392 -17.27 -3.13 15.54
C ILE A 392 -18.74 -3.47 15.40
N ASP A 393 -19.09 -4.51 14.64
CA ASP A 393 -20.46 -4.98 14.41
C ASP A 393 -21.17 -5.44 15.71
N CYS A 394 -20.40 -5.74 16.78
CA CYS A 394 -20.98 -6.03 18.09
C CYS A 394 -21.65 -4.81 18.76
N GLY A 395 -21.41 -3.60 18.23
CA GLY A 395 -21.98 -2.34 18.75
C GLY A 395 -21.35 -1.85 20.04
N THR A 396 -21.39 -2.65 21.11
CA THR A 396 -20.77 -2.36 22.42
C THR A 396 -20.06 -3.59 22.97
N VAL A 397 -18.96 -3.38 23.70
CA VAL A 397 -18.24 -4.42 24.44
C VAL A 397 -18.11 -3.96 25.90
N GLY A 398 -18.96 -4.52 26.77
CA GLY A 398 -19.14 -3.99 28.12
C GLY A 398 -19.68 -2.56 28.10
N ASP A 399 -19.03 -1.65 28.82
CA ASP A 399 -19.39 -0.23 28.90
C ASP A 399 -18.78 0.62 27.79
N PHE A 400 -17.94 0.02 26.91
CA PHE A 400 -17.24 0.75 25.86
C PHE A 400 -17.86 0.51 24.49
N PRO A 401 -17.84 1.53 23.61
CA PRO A 401 -18.21 1.37 22.21
C PRO A 401 -17.30 0.35 21.53
N ALA A 402 -17.86 -0.59 20.78
CA ALA A 402 -17.10 -1.62 20.11
C ALA A 402 -16.09 -1.05 19.11
N VAL A 403 -16.37 0.10 18.47
CA VAL A 403 -15.42 0.78 17.59
C VAL A 403 -14.16 1.21 18.33
N ASN A 404 -14.25 1.68 19.57
CA ASN A 404 -13.08 2.05 20.39
C ASN A 404 -12.30 0.80 20.78
N VAL A 405 -13.01 -0.22 21.29
CA VAL A 405 -12.37 -1.49 21.73
C VAL A 405 -11.69 -2.20 20.57
N SER A 406 -12.21 -2.09 19.35
CA SER A 406 -11.63 -2.74 18.16
C SER A 406 -10.19 -2.33 17.89
N PHE A 407 -9.76 -1.15 18.35
CA PHE A 407 -8.38 -0.67 18.23
C PHE A 407 -7.37 -1.44 19.10
N ILE A 408 -7.83 -2.43 19.88
CA ILE A 408 -6.92 -3.40 20.54
C ILE A 408 -6.11 -4.19 19.51
N LEU A 409 -6.62 -4.44 18.30
CA LEU A 409 -5.89 -5.13 17.24
C LEU A 409 -4.72 -4.31 16.68
N PRO A 410 -4.89 -3.02 16.30
CA PRO A 410 -3.77 -2.13 16.03
C PRO A 410 -2.79 -2.02 17.19
N LEU A 411 -3.26 -1.96 18.44
CA LEU A 411 -2.40 -1.91 19.62
C LEU A 411 -1.50 -3.15 19.72
N ILE A 412 -2.06 -4.35 19.58
CA ILE A 412 -1.28 -5.60 19.55
C ILE A 412 -0.25 -5.54 18.42
N SER A 413 -0.64 -5.05 17.27
CA SER A 413 0.25 -4.91 16.11
C SER A 413 1.44 -4.00 16.42
N PHE A 414 1.21 -2.84 17.04
CA PHE A 414 2.29 -1.92 17.42
C PHE A 414 3.19 -2.49 18.52
N ILE A 415 2.66 -3.30 19.43
CA ILE A 415 3.47 -4.01 20.44
C ILE A 415 4.41 -5.01 19.74
N VAL A 416 3.93 -5.78 18.77
CA VAL A 416 4.77 -6.71 17.98
C VAL A 416 5.89 -5.95 17.28
N ILE A 417 5.58 -4.80 16.64
CA ILE A 417 6.56 -3.95 15.96
C ILE A 417 7.57 -3.37 16.98
N THR A 418 7.10 -2.97 18.17
CA THR A 418 7.97 -2.49 19.25
C THR A 418 8.99 -3.53 19.66
N VAL A 419 8.54 -4.77 19.89
CA VAL A 419 9.43 -5.90 20.26
C VAL A 419 10.47 -6.13 19.17
N TYR A 420 10.07 -6.13 17.90
CA TYR A 420 10.98 -6.25 16.78
C TYR A 420 12.01 -5.10 16.76
N GLY A 421 11.56 -3.85 16.86
CA GLY A 421 12.41 -2.67 16.85
C GLY A 421 13.42 -2.65 18.00
N VAL A 422 13.00 -3.00 19.24
CA VAL A 422 13.89 -3.08 20.41
C VAL A 422 14.96 -4.15 20.24
N ARG A 423 14.60 -5.33 19.71
CA ARG A 423 15.57 -6.39 19.42
C ARG A 423 16.60 -5.94 18.38
N ARG A 424 16.17 -5.19 17.36
CA ARG A 424 17.04 -4.71 16.25
C ARG A 424 17.75 -3.40 16.60
N ALA A 425 17.40 -2.73 17.68
CA ALA A 425 18.11 -1.55 18.18
C ALA A 425 19.48 -1.90 18.82
N ARG A 426 19.68 -3.18 19.11
CA ARG A 426 20.91 -3.72 19.71
C ARG A 426 21.87 -4.31 18.67
N ASP A 427 21.38 -4.58 17.47
CA ASP A 427 22.18 -5.00 16.30
C ASP A 427 22.82 -3.76 15.64
#